data_4d92448cb363a5fa8d22aa5eb937962a
#
_entry.id   4d92448cb363a5fa8d22aa5eb937962a
#
_cell.length_a   1.000
_cell.length_b   1.000
_cell.length_c   1.000
_cell.angle_alpha   90.00
_cell.angle_beta   90.00
_cell.angle_gamma   90.00
#
_symmetry.space_group_name_H-M   'P 1'
#
loop_
_entity.id
_entity.type
_entity.pdbx_description
1 polymer ?
#
loop_
_entity_poly.entity_id
_entity_poly.type
_entity_poly.pdbx_seq_one_letter_code
_entity_poly.pdbx_strand_id
1 'polypeptide(L)'
;MIRFVLLFPLACAAWAQADLGRVQPAGRKLHIVAFGDYGSGSSHQKDVAQAILKRNAQEKFDMGLTMGDNFYRCGVRNVDDPLWQSRWEDLYTPIGVLFFATLGNHDYGHPPVICPLQQASADSEVERTKHSPSWRMPARYYTFAAGAARFFAIDTEGWSQDQLKWLGQALKNSQNEPGIRWRIVYGHHPMYTSGVHLNQRRIGELRREMTPLFQEEKVDVFIAGHDHDMEHLQENGVDFLICGSGGAELRKVRHQEKNSRFTATVYGFLDINIDDTHFAAAFRDVNLKSLENPALERTK
;
A
#
# COMPACT_ATOMS: atom_id res chain seq x y z
N MET A 1 -31.94 -39.82 25.18
CA MET A 1 -30.64 -39.25 24.84
C MET A 1 -30.84 -38.11 23.87
N ILE A 2 -30.83 -36.89 24.38
CA ILE A 2 -31.01 -35.67 23.57
C ILE A 2 -29.60 -35.19 23.21
N ARG A 3 -29.25 -35.22 21.93
CA ARG A 3 -27.98 -34.66 21.42
C ARG A 3 -28.13 -33.14 21.27
N PHE A 4 -27.47 -32.36 22.12
CA PHE A 4 -27.25 -30.95 21.93
C PHE A 4 -26.21 -30.76 20.80
N VAL A 5 -26.68 -30.24 19.67
CA VAL A 5 -25.80 -29.69 18.63
C VAL A 5 -25.43 -28.30 19.07
N LEU A 6 -24.20 -28.10 19.52
CA LEU A 6 -23.60 -26.79 19.75
C LEU A 6 -23.34 -26.13 18.39
N LEU A 7 -24.21 -25.22 17.99
CA LEU A 7 -23.94 -24.28 16.91
C LEU A 7 -22.93 -23.25 17.44
N PHE A 8 -21.65 -23.40 17.05
CA PHE A 8 -20.69 -22.32 17.18
C PHE A 8 -21.09 -21.21 16.20
N PRO A 9 -21.22 -19.95 16.63
CA PRO A 9 -21.45 -18.86 15.70
C PRO A 9 -20.19 -18.65 14.86
N LEU A 10 -20.34 -18.66 13.54
CA LEU A 10 -19.33 -18.14 12.59
C LEU A 10 -19.22 -16.62 12.79
N ALA A 11 -18.42 -16.18 13.75
CA ALA A 11 -18.08 -14.78 13.98
C ALA A 11 -16.68 -14.50 13.40
N CYS A 12 -16.49 -14.72 12.08
CA CYS A 12 -15.18 -14.49 11.46
C CYS A 12 -15.23 -13.79 10.09
N ALA A 13 -16.33 -13.15 9.71
CA ALA A 13 -16.44 -12.51 8.39
C ALA A 13 -16.48 -10.96 8.42
N ALA A 14 -16.51 -10.32 9.58
CA ALA A 14 -16.75 -8.88 9.68
C ALA A 14 -15.53 -8.00 9.33
N TRP A 15 -14.32 -8.56 9.24
CA TRP A 15 -13.07 -7.82 9.06
C TRP A 15 -12.40 -8.06 7.70
N ALA A 16 -12.98 -8.90 6.84
CA ALA A 16 -12.32 -9.32 5.61
C ALA A 16 -12.29 -8.20 4.57
N GLN A 17 -13.38 -7.47 4.37
CA GLN A 17 -13.52 -6.46 3.31
C GLN A 17 -14.38 -5.26 3.74
N ALA A 18 -14.12 -4.09 3.13
CA ALA A 18 -14.92 -2.89 3.33
C ALA A 18 -14.98 -2.02 2.07
N ASP A 19 -16.05 -1.26 1.91
CA ASP A 19 -16.15 -0.12 0.99
C ASP A 19 -16.46 1.14 1.81
N LEU A 20 -15.53 2.10 1.81
CA LEU A 20 -15.69 3.37 2.54
C LEU A 20 -16.46 4.41 1.74
N GLY A 21 -16.93 4.07 0.54
CA GLY A 21 -17.54 5.05 -0.35
C GLY A 21 -16.55 6.13 -0.77
N ARG A 22 -17.04 7.39 -0.79
CA ARG A 22 -16.23 8.54 -1.21
C ARG A 22 -15.69 9.29 0.00
N VAL A 23 -14.36 9.35 0.14
CA VAL A 23 -13.67 10.00 1.27
C VAL A 23 -13.18 11.42 0.95
N GLN A 24 -13.09 11.78 -0.35
CA GLN A 24 -12.80 13.14 -0.84
C GLN A 24 -13.74 13.47 -2.02
N PRO A 25 -14.22 14.72 -2.15
CA PRO A 25 -15.18 15.12 -3.19
C PRO A 25 -14.69 14.77 -4.61
N ALA A 26 -15.63 14.45 -5.51
CA ALA A 26 -15.36 14.30 -6.94
C ALA A 26 -14.89 15.63 -7.54
N GLY A 27 -14.04 15.56 -8.61
CA GLY A 27 -13.50 16.74 -9.27
C GLY A 27 -12.42 17.48 -8.46
N ARG A 28 -12.11 17.04 -7.23
CA ARG A 28 -11.02 17.58 -6.43
C ARG A 28 -9.69 17.05 -6.94
N LYS A 29 -8.74 17.96 -7.23
CA LYS A 29 -7.34 17.57 -7.40
C LYS A 29 -6.83 16.96 -6.08
N LEU A 30 -6.12 15.85 -6.16
CA LEU A 30 -5.54 15.15 -5.03
C LEU A 30 -4.03 15.26 -5.06
N HIS A 31 -3.44 15.53 -3.88
CA HIS A 31 -2.02 15.42 -3.62
C HIS A 31 -1.81 14.33 -2.56
N ILE A 32 -1.08 13.27 -2.90
CA ILE A 32 -1.00 12.03 -2.13
C ILE A 32 0.46 11.69 -1.87
N VAL A 33 0.79 11.28 -0.65
CA VAL A 33 2.05 10.64 -0.31
C VAL A 33 1.87 9.13 -0.23
N ALA A 34 2.83 8.33 -0.80
CA ALA A 34 2.78 6.88 -0.69
C ALA A 34 4.16 6.30 -0.40
N PHE A 35 4.24 5.32 0.52
CA PHE A 35 5.48 4.63 0.90
C PHE A 35 5.18 3.30 1.58
N GLY A 36 6.11 2.35 1.51
CA GLY A 36 6.05 1.05 2.20
C GLY A 36 7.35 0.75 2.93
N ASP A 37 7.38 -0.36 3.67
CA ASP A 37 8.61 -0.91 4.28
C ASP A 37 9.30 0.09 5.22
N TYR A 38 8.52 0.78 6.02
CA TYR A 38 9.00 1.92 6.80
C TYR A 38 9.20 1.64 8.29
N GLY A 39 8.42 0.73 8.90
CA GLY A 39 8.28 0.55 10.34
C GLY A 39 9.52 -0.02 11.07
N SER A 40 10.72 0.30 10.63
CA SER A 40 11.99 -0.22 11.16
C SER A 40 12.40 0.44 12.51
N GLY A 41 11.98 1.69 12.77
CA GLY A 41 12.41 2.54 13.88
C GLY A 41 13.86 3.03 13.75
N SER A 42 14.45 2.83 12.58
CA SER A 42 15.80 3.33 12.28
C SER A 42 15.81 4.87 12.14
N SER A 43 17.00 5.45 12.06
CA SER A 43 17.18 6.85 11.67
C SER A 43 16.60 7.12 10.28
N HIS A 44 16.70 6.15 9.37
CA HIS A 44 16.20 6.29 8.00
C HIS A 44 14.67 6.42 7.93
N GLN A 45 13.92 5.69 8.78
CA GLN A 45 12.47 5.91 8.90
C GLN A 45 12.17 7.35 9.33
N LYS A 46 12.93 7.87 10.30
CA LYS A 46 12.77 9.24 10.79
C LYS A 46 13.10 10.27 9.71
N ASP A 47 14.18 10.03 8.95
CA ASP A 47 14.60 10.89 7.84
C ASP A 47 13.51 10.98 6.76
N VAL A 48 12.90 9.84 6.39
CA VAL A 48 11.79 9.80 5.43
C VAL A 48 10.55 10.52 5.99
N ALA A 49 10.17 10.25 7.24
CA ALA A 49 9.03 10.93 7.87
C ALA A 49 9.21 12.46 7.92
N GLN A 50 10.42 12.93 8.24
CA GLN A 50 10.76 14.36 8.22
C GLN A 50 10.71 14.96 6.79
N ALA A 51 11.19 14.21 5.80
CA ALA A 51 11.11 14.64 4.41
C ALA A 51 9.65 14.78 3.95
N ILE A 52 8.78 13.83 4.31
CA ILE A 52 7.33 13.90 4.04
C ILE A 52 6.71 15.12 4.73
N LEU A 53 7.03 15.35 6.01
CA LEU A 53 6.54 16.52 6.76
C LEU A 53 6.99 17.84 6.11
N LYS A 54 8.26 17.91 5.68
CA LYS A 54 8.81 19.07 4.97
C LYS A 54 8.12 19.28 3.61
N ARG A 55 7.85 18.21 2.86
CA ARG A 55 7.13 18.30 1.59
C ARG A 55 5.68 18.76 1.81
N ASN A 56 5.01 18.22 2.85
CA ASN A 56 3.67 18.65 3.25
C ASN A 56 3.59 20.12 3.66
N ALA A 57 4.68 20.69 4.20
CA ALA A 57 4.74 22.12 4.52
C ALA A 57 4.85 23.00 3.26
N GLN A 58 5.45 22.48 2.19
CA GLN A 58 5.54 23.19 0.90
C GLN A 58 4.20 23.15 0.13
N GLU A 59 3.58 21.96 0.10
CA GLU A 59 2.28 21.72 -0.52
C GLU A 59 1.57 20.61 0.26
N LYS A 60 0.35 20.90 0.75
CA LYS A 60 -0.39 19.99 1.62
C LYS A 60 -0.79 18.72 0.89
N PHE A 61 -0.51 17.58 1.51
CA PHE A 61 -1.13 16.33 1.11
C PHE A 61 -2.60 16.31 1.52
N ASP A 62 -3.42 15.64 0.73
CA ASP A 62 -4.84 15.37 1.03
C ASP A 62 -5.01 14.04 1.79
N MET A 63 -4.10 13.09 1.54
CA MET A 63 -4.10 11.76 2.16
C MET A 63 -2.75 11.05 1.95
N GLY A 64 -2.56 9.93 2.65
CA GLY A 64 -1.42 9.03 2.47
C GLY A 64 -1.85 7.60 2.16
N LEU A 65 -0.97 6.83 1.51
CA LEU A 65 -1.08 5.40 1.30
C LEU A 65 0.14 4.70 1.90
N THR A 66 -0.04 3.57 2.59
CA THR A 66 1.09 2.73 3.00
C THR A 66 0.98 1.34 2.41
N MET A 67 2.10 0.82 1.88
CA MET A 67 2.15 -0.45 1.18
C MET A 67 2.72 -1.58 2.04
N GLY A 68 2.31 -1.63 3.33
CA GLY A 68 2.67 -2.73 4.23
C GLY A 68 4.08 -2.68 4.79
N ASP A 69 4.41 -3.70 5.57
CA ASP A 69 5.58 -3.77 6.44
C ASP A 69 5.63 -2.54 7.36
N ASN A 70 4.49 -2.34 8.03
CA ASN A 70 4.22 -1.21 8.89
C ASN A 70 5.02 -1.28 10.19
N PHE A 71 5.38 -2.52 10.64
CA PHE A 71 6.10 -2.75 11.89
C PHE A 71 7.13 -3.89 11.78
N TYR A 72 8.40 -3.54 11.68
CA TYR A 72 9.50 -4.51 11.74
C TYR A 72 9.87 -4.88 13.19
N ARG A 73 10.35 -6.13 13.48
CA ARG A 73 10.46 -7.19 12.46
C ARG A 73 9.23 -8.10 12.44
N CYS A 74 8.39 -8.05 13.45
CA CYS A 74 7.38 -9.07 13.73
C CYS A 74 5.98 -8.49 13.94
N GLY A 75 5.66 -7.36 13.30
CA GLY A 75 4.37 -6.70 13.43
C GLY A 75 4.11 -6.16 14.86
N VAL A 76 2.88 -5.76 15.12
CA VAL A 76 2.39 -5.38 16.45
C VAL A 76 1.64 -6.54 17.10
N ARG A 77 1.63 -6.60 18.44
CA ARG A 77 0.95 -7.65 19.21
C ARG A 77 -0.53 -7.36 19.44
N ASN A 78 -0.87 -6.09 19.58
CA ASN A 78 -2.23 -5.60 19.83
C ASN A 78 -2.30 -4.09 19.57
N VAL A 79 -3.49 -3.51 19.73
CA VAL A 79 -3.75 -2.07 19.49
C VAL A 79 -2.98 -1.14 20.43
N ASP A 80 -2.53 -1.62 21.58
CA ASP A 80 -1.80 -0.86 22.60
C ASP A 80 -0.29 -1.12 22.56
N ASP A 81 0.22 -1.83 21.55
CA ASP A 81 1.65 -2.10 21.41
C ASP A 81 2.42 -0.76 21.35
N PRO A 82 3.49 -0.58 22.16
CA PRO A 82 4.28 0.66 22.14
C PRO A 82 4.89 1.04 20.80
N LEU A 83 4.99 0.07 19.87
CA LEU A 83 5.44 0.33 18.50
C LEU A 83 4.52 1.32 17.77
N TRP A 84 3.22 1.32 18.07
CA TRP A 84 2.29 2.31 17.50
C TRP A 84 2.76 3.73 17.77
N GLN A 85 3.11 4.03 19.04
CA GLN A 85 3.57 5.37 19.39
C GLN A 85 4.88 5.72 18.66
N SER A 86 5.89 4.85 18.78
CA SER A 86 7.26 5.17 18.33
C SER A 86 7.48 5.01 16.82
N ARG A 87 6.68 4.18 16.12
CA ARG A 87 6.85 3.88 14.68
C ARG A 87 5.82 4.55 13.80
N TRP A 88 4.68 4.96 14.39
CA TRP A 88 3.59 5.57 13.64
C TRP A 88 3.20 6.95 14.18
N GLU A 89 2.65 7.04 15.39
CA GLU A 89 2.01 8.26 15.88
C GLU A 89 2.97 9.45 15.98
N ASP A 90 4.17 9.24 16.53
CA ASP A 90 5.18 10.31 16.68
C ASP A 90 5.70 10.82 15.32
N LEU A 91 5.66 9.99 14.28
CA LEU A 91 6.30 10.28 13.01
C LEU A 91 5.32 10.77 11.93
N TYR A 92 4.14 10.15 11.82
CA TYR A 92 3.23 10.39 10.70
C TYR A 92 1.95 11.13 11.08
N THR A 93 1.48 11.04 12.33
CA THR A 93 0.32 11.84 12.79
C THR A 93 0.54 13.35 12.66
N PRO A 94 1.76 13.92 12.88
CA PRO A 94 2.00 15.35 12.70
C PRO A 94 1.82 15.85 11.25
N ILE A 95 1.78 14.97 10.26
CA ILE A 95 1.50 15.34 8.85
C ILE A 95 0.06 15.85 8.71
N GLY A 96 -0.86 15.37 9.56
CA GLY A 96 -2.23 15.90 9.67
C GLY A 96 -3.18 15.39 8.59
N VAL A 97 -2.90 14.21 8.00
CA VAL A 97 -3.77 13.55 7.01
C VAL A 97 -4.11 12.12 7.44
N LEU A 98 -5.13 11.52 6.81
CA LEU A 98 -5.43 10.10 6.94
C LEU A 98 -4.54 9.27 6.02
N PHE A 99 -3.97 8.20 6.55
CA PHE A 99 -3.21 7.21 5.80
C PHE A 99 -4.01 5.93 5.66
N PHE A 100 -4.25 5.52 4.43
CA PHE A 100 -4.95 4.29 4.07
C PHE A 100 -3.92 3.18 3.90
N ALA A 101 -3.89 2.25 4.85
CA ALA A 101 -2.82 1.27 4.99
C ALA A 101 -3.16 -0.10 4.41
N THR A 102 -2.12 -0.87 4.05
CA THR A 102 -2.18 -2.29 3.75
C THR A 102 -1.23 -3.08 4.64
N LEU A 103 -1.38 -4.40 4.66
CA LEU A 103 -0.53 -5.31 5.41
C LEU A 103 0.63 -5.83 4.55
N GLY A 104 1.81 -5.97 5.17
CA GLY A 104 2.96 -6.67 4.62
C GLY A 104 3.27 -7.97 5.38
N ASN A 105 4.27 -8.71 4.93
CA ASN A 105 4.61 -9.99 5.54
C ASN A 105 5.14 -9.86 6.97
N HIS A 106 5.82 -8.76 7.31
CA HIS A 106 6.26 -8.51 8.68
C HIS A 106 5.10 -8.21 9.63
N ASP A 107 4.02 -7.62 9.15
CA ASP A 107 2.79 -7.37 9.92
C ASP A 107 2.07 -8.67 10.30
N TYR A 108 2.28 -9.74 9.52
CA TYR A 108 1.89 -11.11 9.84
C TYR A 108 2.92 -11.87 10.69
N GLY A 109 4.07 -11.25 10.99
CA GLY A 109 5.18 -11.88 11.70
C GLY A 109 5.98 -12.88 10.86
N HIS A 110 6.07 -12.67 9.57
CA HIS A 110 6.89 -13.48 8.69
C HIS A 110 8.26 -12.82 8.42
N PRO A 111 9.32 -13.61 8.23
CA PRO A 111 9.36 -15.07 8.26
C PRO A 111 9.39 -15.64 9.71
N PRO A 112 8.80 -16.82 9.94
CA PRO A 112 8.74 -17.44 11.28
C PRO A 112 10.11 -17.71 11.92
N VAL A 113 11.15 -17.88 11.12
CA VAL A 113 12.53 -18.09 11.63
C VAL A 113 13.07 -16.84 12.36
N ILE A 114 12.59 -15.66 12.00
CA ILE A 114 12.93 -14.40 12.66
C ILE A 114 11.98 -14.11 13.82
N CYS A 115 10.71 -14.54 13.70
CA CYS A 115 9.63 -14.33 14.66
C CYS A 115 9.12 -15.67 15.23
N PRO A 116 9.98 -16.45 15.91
CA PRO A 116 9.64 -17.83 16.29
C PRO A 116 8.54 -17.92 17.36
N LEU A 117 8.34 -16.88 18.14
CA LEU A 117 7.31 -16.82 19.17
C LEU A 117 6.07 -16.06 18.72
N GLN A 118 5.91 -15.96 17.44
CA GLN A 118 4.83 -15.28 16.74
C GLN A 118 3.75 -14.64 17.63
N GLN A 119 3.79 -13.33 17.77
CA GLN A 119 2.81 -12.54 18.52
C GLN A 119 2.18 -11.43 17.65
N ALA A 120 2.55 -11.37 16.37
CA ALA A 120 1.98 -10.37 15.45
C ALA A 120 0.49 -10.59 15.31
N SER A 121 -0.23 -9.51 15.22
CA SER A 121 -1.67 -9.50 15.01
C SER A 121 -2.03 -8.51 13.91
N ALA A 122 -2.09 -8.99 12.67
CA ALA A 122 -2.57 -8.22 11.53
C ALA A 122 -3.97 -7.63 11.79
N ASP A 123 -4.83 -8.34 12.55
CA ASP A 123 -6.14 -7.84 12.95
C ASP A 123 -6.06 -6.64 13.89
N SER A 124 -4.98 -6.51 14.68
CA SER A 124 -4.75 -5.35 15.52
C SER A 124 -4.49 -4.08 14.70
N GLU A 125 -3.93 -4.21 13.51
CA GLU A 125 -3.74 -3.08 12.61
C GLU A 125 -5.08 -2.62 12.00
N VAL A 126 -5.99 -3.56 11.72
CA VAL A 126 -7.37 -3.23 11.35
C VAL A 126 -8.09 -2.53 12.50
N GLU A 127 -8.02 -3.08 13.71
CA GLU A 127 -8.65 -2.51 14.91
C GLU A 127 -8.10 -1.11 15.26
N ARG A 128 -6.81 -0.85 14.99
CA ARG A 128 -6.18 0.46 15.22
C ARG A 128 -6.89 1.62 14.50
N THR A 129 -7.61 1.34 13.43
CA THR A 129 -8.46 2.33 12.75
C THR A 129 -9.40 3.08 13.71
N LYS A 130 -9.83 2.45 14.80
CA LYS A 130 -10.71 3.04 15.81
C LYS A 130 -9.98 3.87 16.88
N HIS A 131 -8.65 3.74 16.96
CA HIS A 131 -7.83 4.27 18.04
C HIS A 131 -6.81 5.32 17.59
N SER A 132 -6.56 5.44 16.28
CA SER A 132 -5.60 6.41 15.74
C SER A 132 -6.31 7.53 14.96
N PRO A 133 -5.88 8.79 15.10
CA PRO A 133 -6.43 9.91 14.33
C PRO A 133 -5.97 9.92 12.87
N SER A 134 -4.88 9.23 12.55
CA SER A 134 -4.24 9.26 11.21
C SER A 134 -4.25 7.92 10.48
N TRP A 135 -4.46 6.79 11.18
CA TRP A 135 -4.45 5.44 10.60
C TRP A 135 -5.83 5.01 10.12
N ARG A 136 -5.91 4.48 8.89
CA ARG A 136 -7.12 3.89 8.29
C ARG A 136 -6.80 2.58 7.60
N MET A 137 -7.28 1.49 8.18
CA MET A 137 -7.30 0.16 7.60
C MET A 137 -8.57 -0.55 8.12
N PRO A 138 -9.75 -0.26 7.52
CA PRO A 138 -11.05 -0.70 8.07
C PRO A 138 -11.28 -2.20 7.91
N ALA A 139 -10.50 -2.85 7.05
CA ALA A 139 -10.50 -4.27 6.75
C ALA A 139 -9.14 -4.68 6.19
N ARG A 140 -8.88 -5.97 6.04
CA ARG A 140 -7.64 -6.48 5.44
C ARG A 140 -7.52 -6.08 3.97
N TYR A 141 -8.63 -6.01 3.26
CA TYR A 141 -8.71 -5.42 1.92
C TYR A 141 -9.98 -4.58 1.79
N TYR A 142 -9.89 -3.47 1.09
CA TYR A 142 -10.97 -2.50 1.04
C TYR A 142 -10.84 -1.57 -0.16
N THR A 143 -11.89 -0.79 -0.42
CA THR A 143 -11.90 0.20 -1.50
C THR A 143 -12.50 1.51 -1.03
N PHE A 144 -12.12 2.60 -1.69
CA PHE A 144 -12.68 3.93 -1.48
C PHE A 144 -12.47 4.81 -2.71
N ALA A 145 -13.31 5.85 -2.84
CA ALA A 145 -13.15 6.86 -3.87
C ALA A 145 -12.62 8.17 -3.27
N ALA A 146 -11.70 8.82 -3.94
CA ALA A 146 -11.24 10.16 -3.62
C ALA A 146 -10.94 10.93 -4.92
N GLY A 147 -11.39 12.20 -5.00
CA GLY A 147 -11.26 12.98 -6.22
C GLY A 147 -11.78 12.21 -7.45
N ALA A 148 -10.95 12.12 -8.47
CA ALA A 148 -11.24 11.38 -9.71
C ALA A 148 -10.77 9.90 -9.68
N ALA A 149 -10.29 9.39 -8.53
CA ALA A 149 -9.74 8.04 -8.43
C ALA A 149 -10.56 7.14 -7.53
N ARG A 150 -10.59 5.85 -7.88
CA ARG A 150 -11.00 4.74 -7.01
C ARG A 150 -9.75 3.94 -6.62
N PHE A 151 -9.58 3.75 -5.32
CA PHE A 151 -8.46 3.04 -4.71
C PHE A 151 -8.90 1.67 -4.22
N PHE A 152 -8.06 0.67 -4.41
CA PHE A 152 -8.29 -0.72 -3.99
C PHE A 152 -7.08 -1.17 -3.19
N ALA A 153 -7.22 -1.19 -1.88
CA ALA A 153 -6.24 -1.75 -0.95
C ALA A 153 -6.37 -3.26 -0.92
N ILE A 154 -5.30 -3.99 -1.16
CA ILE A 154 -5.30 -5.45 -1.17
C ILE A 154 -4.31 -6.03 -0.17
N ASP A 155 -4.70 -7.14 0.46
CA ASP A 155 -3.85 -7.93 1.33
C ASP A 155 -3.12 -9.00 0.50
N THR A 156 -1.91 -8.70 0.09
CA THR A 156 -1.12 -9.62 -0.74
C THR A 156 -0.48 -10.75 0.05
N GLU A 157 -0.33 -10.64 1.37
CA GLU A 157 0.13 -11.73 2.23
C GLU A 157 -0.99 -12.73 2.51
N GLY A 158 -2.16 -12.25 2.91
CA GLY A 158 -3.38 -13.03 3.07
C GLY A 158 -4.17 -13.24 1.78
N TRP A 159 -3.49 -13.30 0.63
CA TRP A 159 -4.13 -13.43 -0.68
C TRP A 159 -4.98 -14.69 -0.81
N SER A 160 -6.21 -14.55 -1.32
CA SER A 160 -7.17 -15.64 -1.48
C SER A 160 -8.04 -15.47 -2.74
N GLN A 161 -8.67 -16.57 -3.17
CA GLN A 161 -9.60 -16.56 -4.30
C GLN A 161 -10.84 -15.70 -4.03
N ASP A 162 -11.26 -15.57 -2.77
CA ASP A 162 -12.39 -14.71 -2.40
C ASP A 162 -12.00 -13.23 -2.53
N GLN A 163 -10.77 -12.87 -2.16
CA GLN A 163 -10.24 -11.52 -2.39
C GLN A 163 -10.11 -11.20 -3.88
N LEU A 164 -9.64 -12.16 -4.70
CA LEU A 164 -9.57 -11.99 -6.16
C LEU A 164 -10.95 -11.73 -6.76
N LYS A 165 -11.96 -12.49 -6.38
CA LYS A 165 -13.35 -12.30 -6.83
C LYS A 165 -13.90 -10.93 -6.41
N TRP A 166 -13.66 -10.56 -5.14
CA TRP A 166 -14.05 -9.25 -4.63
C TRP A 166 -13.39 -8.12 -5.42
N LEU A 167 -12.07 -8.21 -5.66
CA LEU A 167 -11.33 -7.20 -6.42
C LEU A 167 -11.89 -7.04 -7.83
N GLY A 168 -12.15 -8.17 -8.52
CA GLY A 168 -12.74 -8.16 -9.86
C GLY A 168 -14.10 -7.47 -9.88
N GLN A 169 -14.97 -7.81 -8.94
CA GLN A 169 -16.30 -7.17 -8.85
C GLN A 169 -16.20 -5.68 -8.51
N ALA A 170 -15.32 -5.30 -7.58
CA ALA A 170 -15.14 -3.92 -7.18
C ALA A 170 -14.55 -3.06 -8.32
N LEU A 171 -13.57 -3.58 -9.05
CA LEU A 171 -13.00 -2.94 -10.23
C LEU A 171 -14.06 -2.75 -11.32
N LYS A 172 -14.83 -3.79 -11.64
CA LYS A 172 -15.91 -3.74 -12.62
C LYS A 172 -16.96 -2.69 -12.26
N ASN A 173 -17.38 -2.63 -11.02
CA ASN A 173 -18.34 -1.64 -10.54
C ASN A 173 -17.81 -0.21 -10.73
N SER A 174 -16.53 0.01 -10.50
CA SER A 174 -15.90 1.33 -10.62
C SER A 174 -15.82 1.87 -12.06
N GLN A 175 -15.97 1.01 -13.08
CA GLN A 175 -15.95 1.45 -14.48
C GLN A 175 -17.10 2.40 -14.83
N ASN A 176 -18.24 2.23 -14.17
CA ASN A 176 -19.43 3.04 -14.40
C ASN A 176 -19.73 4.02 -13.23
N GLU A 177 -18.80 4.13 -12.26
CA GLU A 177 -18.99 5.04 -11.13
C GLU A 177 -18.79 6.49 -11.59
N PRO A 178 -19.79 7.39 -11.37
CA PRO A 178 -19.67 8.79 -11.79
C PRO A 178 -18.48 9.49 -11.14
N GLY A 179 -17.72 10.21 -11.97
CA GLY A 179 -16.55 10.98 -11.52
C GLY A 179 -15.31 10.14 -11.21
N ILE A 180 -15.30 8.83 -11.53
CA ILE A 180 -14.10 8.01 -11.47
C ILE A 180 -13.45 7.93 -12.85
N ARG A 181 -12.20 8.35 -12.91
CA ARG A 181 -11.33 8.30 -14.08
C ARG A 181 -10.18 7.31 -13.90
N TRP A 182 -9.66 7.20 -12.69
CA TRP A 182 -8.46 6.43 -12.36
C TRP A 182 -8.79 5.25 -11.45
N ARG A 183 -8.21 4.09 -11.74
CA ARG A 183 -8.28 2.86 -10.93
C ARG A 183 -6.89 2.53 -10.44
N ILE A 184 -6.68 2.68 -9.13
CA ILE A 184 -5.40 2.52 -8.48
C ILE A 184 -5.50 1.37 -7.50
N VAL A 185 -4.79 0.29 -7.75
CA VAL A 185 -4.66 -0.83 -6.82
C VAL A 185 -3.36 -0.67 -6.05
N TYR A 186 -3.34 -0.99 -4.77
CA TYR A 186 -2.12 -0.97 -3.98
C TYR A 186 -2.11 -2.09 -2.94
N GLY A 187 -0.92 -2.59 -2.64
CA GLY A 187 -0.68 -3.66 -1.69
C GLY A 187 0.80 -3.80 -1.40
N HIS A 188 1.21 -4.86 -0.72
CA HIS A 188 2.61 -4.99 -0.31
C HIS A 188 3.49 -5.66 -1.36
N HIS A 189 3.19 -6.91 -1.75
CA HIS A 189 4.02 -7.62 -2.72
C HIS A 189 3.83 -7.07 -4.13
N PRO A 190 4.92 -6.78 -4.87
CA PRO A 190 4.83 -6.36 -6.26
C PRO A 190 4.41 -7.53 -7.17
N MET A 191 3.86 -7.22 -8.35
CA MET A 191 3.61 -8.20 -9.40
C MET A 191 4.81 -8.34 -10.34
N TYR A 192 5.50 -7.27 -10.57
CA TYR A 192 6.73 -7.16 -11.36
C TYR A 192 7.76 -6.41 -10.54
N THR A 193 9.01 -6.83 -10.58
CA THR A 193 10.12 -6.21 -9.85
C THR A 193 11.45 -6.62 -10.46
N SER A 194 12.45 -5.75 -10.39
CA SER A 194 13.86 -6.05 -10.63
C SER A 194 14.63 -6.33 -9.32
N GLY A 195 13.93 -6.25 -8.18
CA GLY A 195 14.49 -6.41 -6.86
C GLY A 195 14.85 -7.84 -6.49
N VAL A 196 15.28 -8.04 -5.26
CA VAL A 196 15.80 -9.34 -4.78
C VAL A 196 14.71 -10.41 -4.67
N HIS A 197 13.44 -10.02 -4.65
CA HIS A 197 12.30 -10.92 -4.49
C HIS A 197 11.67 -11.38 -5.80
N LEU A 198 12.21 -11.01 -6.97
CA LEU A 198 11.71 -11.35 -8.31
C LEU A 198 11.22 -12.80 -8.45
N ASN A 199 11.92 -13.76 -7.85
CA ASN A 199 11.62 -15.19 -7.96
C ASN A 199 10.77 -15.74 -6.81
N GLN A 200 10.22 -14.90 -5.94
CA GLN A 200 9.33 -15.38 -4.90
C GLN A 200 8.03 -15.94 -5.48
N ARG A 201 7.58 -17.06 -4.89
CA ARG A 201 6.35 -17.74 -5.32
C ARG A 201 5.13 -16.81 -5.29
N ARG A 202 5.00 -16.00 -4.24
CA ARG A 202 3.90 -15.05 -4.08
C ARG A 202 3.82 -14.05 -5.25
N ILE A 203 4.95 -13.48 -5.66
CA ILE A 203 5.01 -12.55 -6.82
C ILE A 203 4.53 -13.24 -8.10
N GLY A 204 4.96 -14.49 -8.34
CA GLY A 204 4.51 -15.27 -9.48
C GLY A 204 3.01 -15.61 -9.45
N GLU A 205 2.45 -15.88 -8.28
CA GLU A 205 1.01 -16.12 -8.07
C GLU A 205 0.19 -14.86 -8.38
N LEU A 206 0.54 -13.73 -7.76
CA LEU A 206 -0.14 -12.45 -7.98
C LEU A 206 -0.08 -12.03 -9.45
N ARG A 207 1.09 -12.12 -10.08
CA ARG A 207 1.26 -11.82 -11.51
C ARG A 207 0.31 -12.64 -12.38
N ARG A 208 0.28 -13.96 -12.17
CA ARG A 208 -0.56 -14.87 -12.96
C ARG A 208 -2.05 -14.56 -12.81
N GLU A 209 -2.50 -14.24 -11.59
CA GLU A 209 -3.91 -14.06 -11.28
C GLU A 209 -4.43 -12.64 -11.53
N MET A 210 -3.62 -11.64 -11.25
CA MET A 210 -4.05 -10.24 -11.34
C MET A 210 -3.77 -9.60 -12.71
N THR A 211 -2.76 -10.05 -13.47
CA THR A 211 -2.45 -9.43 -14.77
C THR A 211 -3.65 -9.47 -15.73
N PRO A 212 -4.33 -10.61 -15.94
CA PRO A 212 -5.52 -10.65 -16.79
C PRO A 212 -6.64 -9.74 -16.29
N LEU A 213 -6.86 -9.76 -14.96
CA LEU A 213 -7.89 -8.93 -14.32
C LEU A 213 -7.61 -7.44 -14.51
N PHE A 214 -6.36 -6.99 -14.35
CA PHE A 214 -5.99 -5.59 -14.51
C PHE A 214 -6.19 -5.10 -15.94
N GLN A 215 -5.93 -5.95 -16.92
CA GLN A 215 -6.18 -5.63 -18.33
C GLN A 215 -7.69 -5.52 -18.63
N GLU A 216 -8.48 -6.51 -18.19
CA GLU A 216 -9.94 -6.56 -18.39
C GLU A 216 -10.63 -5.37 -17.73
N GLU A 217 -10.28 -5.06 -16.47
CA GLU A 217 -10.93 -4.05 -15.66
C GLU A 217 -10.25 -2.67 -15.75
N LYS A 218 -9.26 -2.52 -16.64
CA LYS A 218 -8.59 -1.25 -16.99
C LYS A 218 -7.99 -0.56 -15.75
N VAL A 219 -7.22 -1.31 -14.96
CA VAL A 219 -6.40 -0.73 -13.89
C VAL A 219 -5.34 0.17 -14.51
N ASP A 220 -5.16 1.36 -13.95
CA ASP A 220 -4.20 2.33 -14.45
C ASP A 220 -2.83 2.17 -13.79
N VAL A 221 -2.83 2.00 -12.45
CA VAL A 221 -1.59 1.97 -11.65
C VAL A 221 -1.71 0.91 -10.56
N PHE A 222 -0.63 0.18 -10.32
CA PHE A 222 -0.43 -0.67 -9.15
C PHE A 222 0.76 -0.17 -8.35
N ILE A 223 0.56 0.06 -7.03
CA ILE A 223 1.61 0.57 -6.13
C ILE A 223 1.94 -0.52 -5.11
N ALA A 224 3.24 -0.80 -4.90
CA ALA A 224 3.71 -1.84 -4.00
C ALA A 224 4.93 -1.41 -3.18
N GLY A 225 5.28 -2.22 -2.18
CA GLY A 225 6.51 -2.19 -1.40
C GLY A 225 7.30 -3.48 -1.57
N HIS A 226 7.73 -4.11 -0.45
CA HIS A 226 8.38 -5.40 -0.32
C HIS A 226 9.82 -5.45 -0.84
N ASP A 227 10.10 -5.00 -2.06
CA ASP A 227 11.45 -4.71 -2.47
C ASP A 227 11.86 -3.34 -1.96
N HIS A 228 12.95 -3.31 -1.17
CA HIS A 228 13.40 -2.10 -0.47
C HIS A 228 14.21 -1.19 -1.39
N ASP A 229 13.55 -0.75 -2.46
CA ASP A 229 14.07 0.16 -3.46
C ASP A 229 12.91 1.01 -4.04
N MET A 230 13.19 1.75 -5.07
CA MET A 230 12.21 2.47 -5.87
C MET A 230 12.30 1.97 -7.31
N GLU A 231 11.17 1.59 -7.89
CA GLU A 231 11.12 1.15 -9.26
C GLU A 231 9.83 1.57 -9.95
N HIS A 232 9.94 1.94 -11.23
CA HIS A 232 8.82 2.12 -12.14
C HIS A 232 8.93 1.10 -13.27
N LEU A 233 7.94 0.23 -13.38
CA LEU A 233 7.79 -0.72 -14.48
C LEU A 233 6.49 -0.44 -15.24
N GLN A 234 6.44 -0.85 -16.50
CA GLN A 234 5.23 -0.73 -17.31
C GLN A 234 4.97 -2.03 -18.06
N GLU A 235 3.78 -2.57 -17.90
CA GLU A 235 3.38 -3.80 -18.57
C GLU A 235 1.91 -3.72 -18.98
N ASN A 236 1.62 -4.03 -20.27
CA ASN A 236 0.27 -4.08 -20.82
C ASN A 236 -0.59 -2.81 -20.53
N GLY A 237 0.03 -1.63 -20.55
CA GLY A 237 -0.65 -0.35 -20.33
C GLY A 237 -0.90 0.00 -18.84
N VAL A 238 -0.48 -0.84 -17.91
CA VAL A 238 -0.50 -0.60 -16.46
C VAL A 238 0.89 -0.13 -16.01
N ASP A 239 0.94 0.90 -15.17
CA ASP A 239 2.17 1.31 -14.49
C ASP A 239 2.26 0.65 -13.12
N PHE A 240 3.42 0.06 -12.83
CA PHE A 240 3.75 -0.59 -11.57
C PHE A 240 4.81 0.23 -10.85
N LEU A 241 4.47 0.73 -9.67
CA LEU A 241 5.34 1.58 -8.87
C LEU A 241 5.73 0.85 -7.60
N ILE A 242 7.01 0.60 -7.38
CA ILE A 242 7.53 0.06 -6.14
C ILE A 242 8.13 1.21 -5.34
N CYS A 243 7.74 1.33 -4.08
CA CYS A 243 8.29 2.31 -3.15
C CYS A 243 8.42 1.67 -1.75
N GLY A 244 9.28 0.63 -1.66
CA GLY A 244 9.64 -0.05 -0.42
C GLY A 244 10.83 0.58 0.32
N SER A 245 11.05 1.87 0.08
CA SER A 245 12.20 2.62 0.59
C SER A 245 11.89 3.53 1.77
N GLY A 246 10.78 3.26 2.50
CA GLY A 246 10.26 4.09 3.59
C GLY A 246 11.08 4.09 4.88
N GLY A 247 12.08 3.19 5.04
CA GLY A 247 12.91 3.21 6.25
C GLY A 247 13.56 1.88 6.66
N ALA A 248 13.18 0.74 6.06
CA ALA A 248 13.88 -0.53 6.24
C ALA A 248 15.19 -0.55 5.42
N GLU A 249 16.08 -1.49 5.72
CA GLU A 249 17.37 -1.60 5.06
C GLU A 249 17.22 -1.76 3.54
N LEU A 250 17.82 -0.83 2.78
CA LEU A 250 17.75 -0.83 1.31
C LEU A 250 18.44 -2.03 0.69
N ARG A 251 17.91 -2.48 -0.45
CA ARG A 251 18.45 -3.61 -1.22
C ARG A 251 18.73 -3.18 -2.65
N LYS A 252 19.96 -3.46 -3.11
CA LYS A 252 20.37 -3.05 -4.47
C LYS A 252 19.69 -3.90 -5.53
N VAL A 253 19.10 -3.25 -6.51
CA VAL A 253 18.71 -3.87 -7.78
C VAL A 253 19.98 -4.34 -8.49
N ARG A 254 20.04 -5.64 -8.81
CA ARG A 254 21.20 -6.25 -9.47
C ARG A 254 21.02 -6.42 -10.97
N HIS A 255 19.78 -6.52 -11.40
CA HIS A 255 19.40 -6.69 -12.79
C HIS A 255 18.10 -5.95 -13.02
N GLN A 256 18.09 -5.06 -14.00
CA GLN A 256 16.86 -4.33 -14.35
C GLN A 256 16.06 -5.14 -15.37
N GLU A 257 14.79 -5.42 -15.06
CA GLU A 257 13.86 -6.11 -15.95
C GLU A 257 13.57 -5.27 -17.20
N LYS A 258 13.20 -5.95 -18.31
CA LYS A 258 12.99 -5.29 -19.61
C LYS A 258 11.85 -4.27 -19.61
N ASN A 259 10.84 -4.48 -18.77
CA ASN A 259 9.70 -3.58 -18.59
C ASN A 259 9.94 -2.51 -17.52
N SER A 260 11.11 -2.50 -16.86
CA SER A 260 11.52 -1.47 -15.92
C SER A 260 11.99 -0.20 -16.65
N ARG A 261 11.44 0.94 -16.23
CA ARG A 261 11.71 2.27 -16.76
C ARG A 261 12.72 3.03 -15.91
N PHE A 262 12.65 2.80 -14.60
CA PHE A 262 13.47 3.50 -13.62
C PHE A 262 13.70 2.60 -12.40
N THR A 263 14.89 2.69 -11.80
CA THR A 263 15.23 2.09 -10.51
C THR A 263 16.11 3.02 -9.70
N ALA A 264 15.92 3.05 -8.37
CA ALA A 264 16.82 3.74 -7.44
C ALA A 264 16.87 3.01 -6.09
N THR A 265 18.06 2.95 -5.50
CA THR A 265 18.29 2.37 -4.16
C THR A 265 18.60 3.51 -3.19
N VAL A 266 17.56 4.28 -2.86
CA VAL A 266 17.64 5.43 -1.94
C VAL A 266 16.39 5.49 -1.07
N TYR A 267 16.48 6.05 0.14
CA TYR A 267 15.34 6.27 1.01
C TYR A 267 14.46 7.42 0.51
N GLY A 268 13.14 7.24 0.62
CA GLY A 268 12.20 8.27 0.22
C GLY A 268 10.76 7.78 0.09
N PHE A 269 9.99 8.43 -0.77
CA PHE A 269 8.56 8.23 -0.91
C PHE A 269 8.08 8.61 -2.32
N LEU A 270 6.84 8.23 -2.67
CA LEU A 270 6.12 8.69 -3.85
C LEU A 270 5.30 9.95 -3.52
N ASP A 271 5.42 10.94 -4.39
CA ASP A 271 4.65 12.19 -4.41
C ASP A 271 3.72 12.13 -5.62
N ILE A 272 2.40 11.99 -5.40
CA ILE A 272 1.42 11.70 -6.44
C ILE A 272 0.41 12.82 -6.54
N ASN A 273 0.16 13.29 -7.76
CA ASN A 273 -0.87 14.26 -8.08
C ASN A 273 -1.90 13.65 -9.05
N ILE A 274 -3.19 13.79 -8.75
CA ILE A 274 -4.28 13.24 -9.56
C ILE A 274 -5.37 14.29 -9.74
N ASP A 275 -5.83 14.46 -10.99
CA ASP A 275 -7.07 15.19 -11.31
C ASP A 275 -7.91 14.39 -12.34
N ASP A 276 -8.93 15.01 -12.92
CA ASP A 276 -9.84 14.35 -13.87
C ASP A 276 -9.13 13.89 -15.15
N THR A 277 -8.02 14.49 -15.52
CA THR A 277 -7.31 14.27 -16.78
C THR A 277 -5.86 13.82 -16.62
N HIS A 278 -5.24 14.07 -15.47
CA HIS A 278 -3.83 13.80 -15.25
C HIS A 278 -3.60 12.96 -14.00
N PHE A 279 -2.68 12.02 -14.13
CA PHE A 279 -2.01 11.30 -13.04
C PHE A 279 -0.51 11.54 -13.19
N ALA A 280 0.12 12.06 -12.15
CA ALA A 280 1.56 12.24 -12.11
C ALA A 280 2.12 11.65 -10.81
N ALA A 281 3.23 10.92 -10.89
CA ALA A 281 3.93 10.36 -9.75
C ALA A 281 5.43 10.64 -9.85
N ALA A 282 6.04 11.10 -8.77
CA ALA A 282 7.46 11.35 -8.67
C ALA A 282 8.05 10.60 -7.47
N PHE A 283 9.09 9.82 -7.69
CA PHE A 283 9.92 9.29 -6.61
C PHE A 283 10.79 10.42 -6.05
N ARG A 284 10.68 10.66 -4.73
CA ARG A 284 11.48 11.67 -4.03
C ARG A 284 12.39 11.04 -3.00
N ASP A 285 13.63 11.51 -2.97
CA ASP A 285 14.55 11.18 -1.87
C ASP A 285 14.26 12.02 -0.60
N VAL A 286 15.01 11.76 0.46
CA VAL A 286 14.89 12.52 1.73
C VAL A 286 15.26 14.01 1.63
N ASN A 287 15.91 14.42 0.54
CA ASN A 287 16.20 15.83 0.22
C ASN A 287 15.12 16.46 -0.69
N LEU A 288 14.03 15.75 -0.97
CA LEU A 288 12.92 16.14 -1.84
C LEU A 288 13.29 16.23 -3.33
N LYS A 289 14.43 15.68 -3.73
CA LYS A 289 14.82 15.62 -5.15
C LYS A 289 13.94 14.59 -5.86
N SER A 290 13.37 14.98 -7.01
CA SER A 290 12.75 14.05 -7.94
C SER A 290 13.83 13.20 -8.62
N LEU A 291 13.66 11.89 -8.60
CA LEU A 291 14.71 10.94 -9.01
C LEU A 291 14.50 10.43 -10.43
N GLU A 292 13.25 10.17 -10.83
CA GLU A 292 12.90 9.79 -12.19
C GLU A 292 12.76 11.04 -13.08
N ASN A 293 13.31 11.01 -14.29
CA ASN A 293 13.24 12.12 -15.22
C ASN A 293 13.07 11.61 -16.67
N PRO A 294 11.92 11.86 -17.33
CA PRO A 294 10.75 12.53 -16.75
C PRO A 294 10.07 11.66 -15.68
N ALA A 295 9.42 12.30 -14.70
CA ALA A 295 8.53 11.61 -13.78
C ALA A 295 7.36 10.97 -14.53
N LEU A 296 6.72 9.93 -13.94
CA LEU A 296 5.56 9.30 -14.55
C LEU A 296 4.43 10.31 -14.73
N GLU A 297 3.95 10.43 -15.95
CA GLU A 297 2.75 11.21 -16.30
C GLU A 297 1.82 10.39 -17.20
N ARG A 298 0.53 10.43 -16.90
CA ARG A 298 -0.54 9.84 -17.72
C ARG A 298 -1.66 10.84 -17.93
N THR A 299 -2.29 10.76 -19.10
CA THR A 299 -3.46 11.58 -19.45
C THR A 299 -4.63 10.69 -19.89
N LYS A 300 -5.86 11.17 -19.63
CA LYS A 300 -7.13 10.55 -20.07
C LYS A 300 -8.04 11.52 -20.79
#